data_a7b1c448fbf1955d16d58295ba838dbb
#
_entry.id   a7b1c448fbf1955d16d58295ba838dbb
#
_cell.length_a   1.000
_cell.length_b   1.000
_cell.length_c   1.000
_cell.angle_alpha   90.00
_cell.angle_beta   90.00
_cell.angle_gamma   90.00
#
_symmetry.space_group_name_H-M   'P 1'
#
loop_
_entity.id
_entity.type
_entity.pdbx_description
1 polymer ?
#
loop_
_entity_poly.entity_id
_entity_poly.type
_entity_poly.pdbx_seq_one_letter_code
_entity_poly.pdbx_strand_id
1 'polypeptide(L)'
;MTFASYESSRDLGKPVDLYYFRYGSDPAAYYAYTDADFPLTVDHGDGPITYDAVPIKRGEISSTGTLDRTTLEVSTARDAELADLFRVYPPAQVVTLIIRQSHLDDPDEEFPVVWTGRIVASSRKKDSTVSYSCEPVSTSMRRPGLRRHYQYGCPHALYGIQCGANKAAATVTATVDSISGTEVTLDAGWTAIDASKYLGGMIEYENAEGEIEIRSILRVTGDTLTCSGILRDLAPAASISVILGCSRQLGDCADVHNNIVNYGGQPWIPLKNPIGFYNNYY
;
A
#
# COMPACT_ATOMS: atom_id res chain seq x y z
N MET A 1 -26.15 -20.94 -22.87
CA MET A 1 -24.94 -21.79 -22.77
C MET A 1 -24.13 -21.25 -21.62
N THR A 2 -23.60 -22.07 -20.76
CA THR A 2 -22.79 -21.63 -19.60
C THR A 2 -21.37 -21.28 -20.00
N PHE A 3 -20.67 -20.46 -19.24
CA PHE A 3 -19.25 -20.13 -19.40
C PHE A 3 -18.39 -21.37 -19.73
N ALA A 4 -18.58 -22.49 -19.02
CA ALA A 4 -17.85 -23.74 -19.27
C ALA A 4 -18.08 -24.32 -20.66
N SER A 5 -19.25 -24.11 -21.29
CA SER A 5 -19.53 -24.58 -22.64
C SER A 5 -18.82 -23.75 -23.71
N TYR A 6 -18.64 -22.45 -23.49
CA TYR A 6 -17.84 -21.59 -24.35
C TYR A 6 -16.34 -21.90 -24.23
N GLU A 7 -15.83 -22.11 -23.02
CA GLU A 7 -14.42 -22.51 -22.78
C GLU A 7 -14.05 -23.83 -23.49
N SER A 8 -14.97 -24.77 -23.55
CA SER A 8 -14.74 -26.07 -24.24
C SER A 8 -14.93 -26.01 -25.73
N SER A 9 -15.50 -24.95 -26.28
CA SER A 9 -15.78 -24.79 -27.70
C SER A 9 -14.58 -24.20 -28.44
N ARG A 10 -14.28 -24.79 -29.63
CA ARG A 10 -13.26 -24.26 -30.55
C ARG A 10 -13.73 -23.07 -31.37
N ASP A 11 -15.02 -22.98 -31.63
CA ASP A 11 -15.58 -22.04 -32.61
C ASP A 11 -16.37 -20.90 -31.97
N LEU A 12 -16.91 -21.11 -30.75
CA LEU A 12 -17.76 -20.15 -30.04
C LEU A 12 -17.03 -19.35 -28.97
N GLY A 13 -15.84 -19.80 -28.58
CA GLY A 13 -15.05 -19.13 -27.55
C GLY A 13 -14.51 -17.79 -28.03
N LYS A 14 -14.93 -16.69 -27.39
CA LYS A 14 -14.39 -15.33 -27.58
C LYS A 14 -14.02 -14.77 -26.19
N PRO A 15 -12.95 -15.30 -25.60
CA PRO A 15 -12.58 -14.90 -24.24
C PRO A 15 -12.23 -13.42 -24.18
N VAL A 16 -12.70 -12.76 -23.13
CA VAL A 16 -12.38 -11.39 -22.78
C VAL A 16 -12.02 -11.33 -21.31
N ASP A 17 -10.96 -10.63 -21.00
CA ASP A 17 -10.50 -10.41 -19.63
C ASP A 17 -10.93 -9.02 -19.14
N LEU A 18 -11.43 -8.94 -17.92
CA LEU A 18 -11.77 -7.72 -17.21
C LEU A 18 -10.79 -7.53 -16.06
N TYR A 19 -10.09 -6.42 -16.05
CA TYR A 19 -9.07 -6.06 -15.07
C TYR A 19 -9.59 -4.95 -14.16
N TYR A 20 -9.80 -5.25 -12.89
CA TYR A 20 -10.23 -4.27 -11.90
C TYR A 20 -9.09 -3.99 -10.93
N PHE A 21 -8.54 -2.79 -10.99
CA PHE A 21 -7.49 -2.30 -10.10
C PHE A 21 -8.11 -1.35 -9.08
N ARG A 22 -7.98 -1.64 -7.80
CA ARG A 22 -8.44 -0.77 -6.72
C ARG A 22 -7.26 -0.22 -5.96
N TYR A 23 -7.22 1.09 -5.79
CA TYR A 23 -6.21 1.80 -5.03
C TYR A 23 -6.64 1.95 -3.57
N GLY A 24 -5.87 1.39 -2.66
CA GLY A 24 -6.14 1.48 -1.23
C GLY A 24 -7.46 0.83 -0.79
N SER A 25 -8.16 1.49 0.13
CA SER A 25 -9.41 1.03 0.71
C SER A 25 -10.65 1.78 0.21
N ASP A 26 -10.46 2.89 -0.51
CA ASP A 26 -11.57 3.65 -1.08
C ASP A 26 -12.22 2.87 -2.23
N PRO A 27 -13.52 2.58 -2.17
CA PRO A 27 -14.21 1.91 -3.25
C PRO A 27 -14.35 2.77 -4.52
N ALA A 28 -14.23 4.09 -4.41
CA ALA A 28 -14.31 5.01 -5.55
C ALA A 28 -12.98 5.15 -6.31
N ALA A 29 -11.84 4.81 -5.67
CA ALA A 29 -10.52 4.89 -6.27
C ALA A 29 -10.18 3.58 -7.00
N TYR A 30 -10.61 3.45 -8.26
CA TYR A 30 -10.36 2.27 -9.07
C TYR A 30 -10.06 2.61 -10.53
N TYR A 31 -9.39 1.68 -11.21
CA TYR A 31 -9.15 1.68 -12.65
C TYR A 31 -9.68 0.36 -13.20
N ALA A 32 -10.57 0.43 -14.19
CA ALA A 32 -11.21 -0.75 -14.78
C ALA A 32 -10.90 -0.82 -16.27
N TYR A 33 -10.23 -1.88 -16.69
CA TYR A 33 -9.77 -2.07 -18.07
C TYR A 33 -10.23 -3.41 -18.64
N THR A 34 -10.38 -3.46 -19.94
CA THR A 34 -10.65 -4.69 -20.70
C THR A 34 -9.70 -4.81 -21.88
N ASP A 35 -9.40 -6.05 -22.27
CA ASP A 35 -8.68 -6.37 -23.51
C ASP A 35 -9.58 -6.46 -24.74
N ALA A 36 -10.90 -6.24 -24.58
CA ALA A 36 -11.82 -6.10 -25.70
C ALA A 36 -11.55 -4.82 -26.51
N ASP A 37 -11.99 -4.81 -27.77
CA ASP A 37 -11.83 -3.67 -28.67
C ASP A 37 -12.80 -2.50 -28.35
N PHE A 38 -13.72 -2.67 -27.39
CA PHE A 38 -14.73 -1.69 -26.99
C PHE A 38 -14.99 -1.74 -25.49
N PRO A 39 -15.44 -0.62 -24.88
CA PRO A 39 -15.75 -0.59 -23.45
C PRO A 39 -16.90 -1.54 -23.09
N LEU A 40 -16.78 -2.20 -21.95
CA LEU A 40 -17.79 -3.12 -21.40
C LEU A 40 -18.30 -2.59 -20.07
N THR A 41 -19.63 -2.53 -19.92
CA THR A 41 -20.25 -2.18 -18.63
C THR A 41 -20.88 -3.43 -18.03
N VAL A 42 -20.41 -3.79 -16.84
CA VAL A 42 -20.83 -5.04 -16.16
C VAL A 42 -21.16 -4.72 -14.71
N ASP A 43 -22.24 -5.32 -14.20
CA ASP A 43 -22.61 -5.27 -12.80
C ASP A 43 -22.22 -6.57 -12.10
N HIS A 44 -21.33 -6.45 -11.10
CA HIS A 44 -20.88 -7.59 -10.30
C HIS A 44 -21.62 -7.72 -8.95
N GLY A 45 -22.71 -6.95 -8.77
CA GLY A 45 -23.51 -6.93 -7.54
C GLY A 45 -23.27 -5.71 -6.65
N ASP A 46 -22.23 -4.93 -6.94
CA ASP A 46 -21.92 -3.65 -6.24
C ASP A 46 -22.28 -2.42 -7.06
N GLY A 47 -22.98 -2.61 -8.20
CA GLY A 47 -23.34 -1.60 -9.18
C GLY A 47 -22.55 -1.73 -10.49
N PRO A 48 -23.01 -1.06 -11.55
CA PRO A 48 -22.41 -1.15 -12.87
C PRO A 48 -21.02 -0.48 -12.90
N ILE A 49 -20.01 -1.22 -13.38
CA ILE A 49 -18.64 -0.74 -13.60
C ILE A 49 -18.38 -0.75 -15.10
N THR A 50 -17.90 0.37 -15.63
CA THR A 50 -17.46 0.45 -17.03
C THR A 50 -15.98 0.16 -17.11
N TYR A 51 -15.62 -0.85 -17.89
CA TYR A 51 -14.25 -1.24 -18.22
C TYR A 51 -13.82 -0.61 -19.53
N ASP A 52 -12.82 0.23 -19.48
CA ASP A 52 -12.30 0.92 -20.67
C ASP A 52 -11.46 -0.01 -21.53
N ALA A 53 -11.62 0.10 -22.84
CA ALA A 53 -10.82 -0.63 -23.81
C ALA A 53 -9.39 -0.06 -23.86
N VAL A 54 -8.43 -0.77 -23.28
CA VAL A 54 -7.02 -0.36 -23.22
C VAL A 54 -6.14 -1.52 -23.67
N PRO A 55 -5.04 -1.27 -24.40
CA PRO A 55 -4.06 -2.32 -24.72
C PRO A 55 -3.47 -2.91 -23.43
N ILE A 56 -4.12 -3.92 -22.89
CA ILE A 56 -3.72 -4.65 -21.69
C ILE A 56 -3.53 -6.13 -22.03
N LYS A 57 -2.49 -6.73 -21.44
CA LYS A 57 -2.21 -8.16 -21.59
C LYS A 57 -1.70 -8.73 -20.28
N ARG A 58 -2.10 -9.95 -19.97
CA ARG A 58 -1.54 -10.71 -18.86
C ARG A 58 -0.69 -11.89 -19.33
N GLY A 59 0.21 -12.34 -18.50
CA GLY A 59 0.88 -13.62 -18.65
C GLY A 59 -0.07 -14.79 -18.35
N GLU A 60 0.45 -15.99 -18.50
CA GLU A 60 -0.28 -17.22 -18.17
C GLU A 60 -0.53 -17.31 -16.66
N ILE A 61 -1.76 -17.62 -16.27
CA ILE A 61 -2.12 -17.93 -14.89
C ILE A 61 -1.76 -19.40 -14.64
N SER A 62 -0.62 -19.62 -13.99
CA SER A 62 -0.19 -20.96 -13.61
C SER A 62 -0.51 -21.24 -12.15
N SER A 63 -1.12 -22.40 -11.87
CA SER A 63 -1.32 -22.90 -10.52
C SER A 63 -0.33 -24.03 -10.25
N THR A 64 0.68 -23.72 -9.46
CA THR A 64 1.65 -24.72 -8.99
C THR A 64 1.36 -25.05 -7.52
N GLY A 65 1.69 -26.26 -7.06
CA GLY A 65 1.51 -26.67 -5.66
C GLY A 65 2.33 -25.86 -4.64
N THR A 66 3.18 -24.93 -5.11
CA THR A 66 3.94 -24.00 -4.28
C THR A 66 3.30 -22.62 -4.34
N LEU A 67 2.72 -22.18 -3.23
CA LEU A 67 2.00 -20.90 -3.09
C LEU A 67 2.85 -19.64 -3.32
N ASP A 68 4.15 -19.75 -3.47
CA ASP A 68 5.11 -18.66 -3.35
C ASP A 68 5.80 -18.24 -4.64
N ARG A 69 5.54 -18.87 -5.77
CA ARG A 69 6.29 -18.61 -7.01
C ARG A 69 5.45 -18.17 -8.21
N THR A 70 4.16 -18.06 -8.05
CA THR A 70 3.27 -17.63 -9.13
C THR A 70 3.10 -16.12 -9.11
N THR A 71 4.07 -15.40 -9.66
CA THR A 71 3.87 -13.98 -9.99
C THR A 71 3.20 -13.90 -11.36
N LEU A 72 2.15 -13.08 -11.45
CA LEU A 72 1.50 -12.75 -12.72
C LEU A 72 2.09 -11.44 -13.25
N GLU A 73 2.56 -11.45 -14.49
CA GLU A 73 2.94 -10.23 -15.18
C GLU A 73 1.72 -9.69 -15.97
N VAL A 74 1.38 -8.42 -15.73
CA VAL A 74 0.36 -7.70 -16.49
C VAL A 74 1.03 -6.49 -17.14
N SER A 75 0.78 -6.27 -18.42
CA SER A 75 1.33 -5.14 -19.15
C SER A 75 0.23 -4.28 -19.75
N THR A 76 0.36 -2.96 -19.63
CA THR A 76 -0.56 -1.96 -20.17
C THR A 76 0.19 -0.98 -21.07
N ALA A 77 -0.57 -0.21 -21.84
CA ALA A 77 -0.03 0.95 -22.53
C ALA A 77 0.52 1.98 -21.52
N ARG A 78 1.53 2.75 -21.93
CA ARG A 78 2.21 3.71 -21.06
C ARG A 78 1.37 4.95 -20.73
N ASP A 79 0.36 5.22 -21.53
CA ASP A 79 -0.60 6.33 -21.42
C ASP A 79 -1.87 5.95 -20.64
N ALA A 80 -1.98 4.72 -20.15
CA ALA A 80 -3.05 4.33 -19.25
C ALA A 80 -2.94 5.08 -17.90
N GLU A 81 -4.05 5.53 -17.35
CA GLU A 81 -4.11 6.26 -16.07
C GLU A 81 -3.42 5.53 -14.92
N LEU A 82 -3.62 4.20 -14.83
CA LEU A 82 -2.90 3.36 -13.87
C LEU A 82 -1.38 3.50 -13.99
N ALA A 83 -0.84 3.72 -15.20
CA ALA A 83 0.59 3.87 -15.41
C ALA A 83 1.14 5.17 -14.82
N ASP A 84 0.33 6.21 -14.74
CA ASP A 84 0.73 7.47 -14.13
C ASP A 84 0.88 7.34 -12.60
N LEU A 85 0.06 6.51 -11.96
CA LEU A 85 0.20 6.21 -10.52
C LEU A 85 1.58 5.67 -10.16
N PHE A 86 2.24 4.95 -11.07
CA PHE A 86 3.58 4.37 -10.89
C PHE A 86 4.70 5.16 -11.59
N ARG A 87 4.45 6.39 -12.02
CA ARG A 87 5.34 7.10 -12.93
C ARG A 87 6.68 7.49 -12.31
N VAL A 88 6.69 8.01 -11.10
CA VAL A 88 7.89 8.56 -10.45
C VAL A 88 8.37 7.63 -9.33
N TYR A 89 7.46 7.12 -8.54
CA TYR A 89 7.71 6.23 -7.40
C TYR A 89 6.44 5.38 -7.14
N PRO A 90 6.59 4.27 -6.41
CA PRO A 90 5.42 3.44 -6.11
C PRO A 90 4.39 4.22 -5.27
N PRO A 91 3.10 3.97 -5.48
CA PRO A 91 2.04 4.61 -4.73
C PRO A 91 2.11 4.26 -3.23
N ALA A 92 1.60 5.15 -2.37
CA ALA A 92 1.65 4.98 -0.92
C ALA A 92 0.76 3.82 -0.44
N GLN A 93 -0.33 3.57 -1.14
CA GLN A 93 -1.28 2.50 -0.82
C GLN A 93 -1.12 1.31 -1.77
N VAL A 94 -1.68 0.18 -1.35
CA VAL A 94 -1.63 -1.06 -2.14
C VAL A 94 -2.64 -0.98 -3.28
N VAL A 95 -2.19 -1.31 -4.49
CA VAL A 95 -3.08 -1.51 -5.64
C VAL A 95 -3.44 -2.99 -5.72
N THR A 96 -4.70 -3.33 -5.48
CA THR A 96 -5.22 -4.69 -5.62
C THR A 96 -5.72 -4.90 -7.05
N LEU A 97 -5.57 -6.11 -7.57
CA LEU A 97 -6.02 -6.51 -8.90
C LEU A 97 -6.93 -7.72 -8.79
N ILE A 98 -8.09 -7.61 -9.42
CA ILE A 98 -9.04 -8.71 -9.64
C ILE A 98 -9.19 -8.89 -11.15
N ILE A 99 -8.96 -10.10 -11.64
CA ILE A 99 -9.16 -10.45 -13.05
C ILE A 99 -10.37 -11.35 -13.14
N ARG A 100 -11.31 -10.96 -13.98
CA ARG A 100 -12.46 -11.77 -14.36
C ARG A 100 -12.35 -12.12 -15.83
N GLN A 101 -12.90 -13.26 -16.21
CA GLN A 101 -12.92 -13.72 -17.58
C GLN A 101 -14.35 -14.03 -18.00
N SER A 102 -14.71 -13.71 -19.22
CA SER A 102 -15.99 -14.04 -19.81
C SER A 102 -15.84 -14.28 -21.30
N HIS A 103 -16.95 -14.54 -21.99
CA HIS A 103 -17.04 -14.60 -23.43
C HIS A 103 -18.01 -13.51 -23.93
N LEU A 104 -17.63 -12.78 -24.99
CA LEU A 104 -18.41 -11.65 -25.51
C LEU A 104 -19.85 -12.00 -25.91
N ASP A 105 -20.09 -13.25 -26.33
CA ASP A 105 -21.40 -13.72 -26.76
C ASP A 105 -22.10 -14.61 -25.72
N ASP A 106 -21.67 -14.59 -24.47
CA ASP A 106 -22.29 -15.35 -23.38
C ASP A 106 -23.61 -14.67 -22.96
N PRO A 107 -24.80 -15.27 -23.23
CA PRO A 107 -26.08 -14.68 -22.85
C PRO A 107 -26.34 -14.72 -21.33
N ASP A 108 -25.61 -15.54 -20.58
CA ASP A 108 -25.74 -15.67 -19.14
C ASP A 108 -24.86 -14.63 -18.39
N GLU A 109 -24.02 -13.87 -19.14
CA GLU A 109 -23.13 -12.81 -18.63
C GLU A 109 -22.34 -13.23 -17.38
N GLU A 110 -21.80 -14.46 -17.43
CA GLU A 110 -20.99 -15.00 -16.33
C GLU A 110 -19.57 -14.41 -16.36
N PHE A 111 -19.15 -13.79 -15.24
CA PHE A 111 -17.81 -13.19 -15.08
C PHE A 111 -17.07 -13.79 -13.88
N PRO A 112 -16.66 -15.07 -13.94
CA PRO A 112 -15.93 -15.69 -12.86
C PRO A 112 -14.59 -15.00 -12.59
N VAL A 113 -14.22 -14.91 -11.32
CA VAL A 113 -12.91 -14.41 -10.91
C VAL A 113 -11.88 -15.50 -11.17
N VAL A 114 -10.94 -15.23 -12.08
CA VAL A 114 -9.86 -16.17 -12.43
C VAL A 114 -8.58 -15.90 -11.67
N TRP A 115 -8.39 -14.67 -11.20
CA TRP A 115 -7.21 -14.31 -10.40
C TRP A 115 -7.46 -13.12 -9.49
N THR A 116 -6.82 -13.14 -8.30
CA THR A 116 -6.86 -12.03 -7.34
C THR A 116 -5.50 -11.88 -6.67
N GLY A 117 -5.04 -10.63 -6.60
CA GLY A 117 -3.76 -10.30 -5.96
C GLY A 117 -3.51 -8.82 -5.84
N ARG A 118 -2.24 -8.44 -5.83
CA ARG A 118 -1.80 -7.05 -5.72
C ARG A 118 -0.57 -6.77 -6.58
N ILE A 119 -0.41 -5.52 -6.98
CA ILE A 119 0.80 -5.05 -7.67
C ILE A 119 1.91 -4.89 -6.63
N VAL A 120 3.08 -5.50 -6.90
CA VAL A 120 4.27 -5.44 -6.05
C VAL A 120 5.34 -4.54 -6.65
N ALA A 121 5.48 -4.57 -7.98
CA ALA A 121 6.47 -3.78 -8.69
C ALA A 121 5.95 -3.36 -10.06
N SER A 122 6.44 -2.24 -10.55
CA SER A 122 6.22 -1.79 -11.92
C SER A 122 7.55 -1.57 -12.63
N SER A 123 7.60 -1.84 -13.92
CA SER A 123 8.73 -1.55 -14.77
C SER A 123 8.29 -0.91 -16.09
N ARG A 124 8.96 0.17 -16.48
CA ARG A 124 8.69 0.85 -17.74
C ARG A 124 9.67 0.36 -18.80
N LYS A 125 9.14 -0.26 -19.84
CA LYS A 125 9.93 -0.73 -20.98
C LYS A 125 10.10 0.40 -22.02
N LYS A 126 11.10 0.26 -22.89
CA LYS A 126 11.37 1.27 -23.95
C LYS A 126 10.28 1.31 -25.04
N ASP A 127 9.49 0.26 -25.17
CA ASP A 127 8.48 0.01 -26.19
C ASP A 127 7.10 0.61 -25.87
N SER A 128 7.04 1.67 -25.08
CA SER A 128 5.80 2.34 -24.67
C SER A 128 4.85 1.47 -23.83
N THR A 129 5.37 0.40 -23.21
CA THR A 129 4.60 -0.45 -22.30
C THR A 129 5.07 -0.32 -20.86
N VAL A 130 4.14 -0.52 -19.94
CA VAL A 130 4.42 -0.66 -18.49
C VAL A 130 4.04 -2.07 -18.08
N SER A 131 4.99 -2.79 -17.47
CA SER A 131 4.75 -4.12 -16.92
C SER A 131 4.62 -4.04 -15.41
N TYR A 132 3.60 -4.68 -14.87
CA TYR A 132 3.34 -4.84 -13.45
C TYR A 132 3.61 -6.28 -13.03
N SER A 133 4.42 -6.45 -12.01
CA SER A 133 4.59 -7.75 -11.33
C SER A 133 3.55 -7.84 -10.23
N CYS A 134 2.66 -8.82 -10.34
CA CYS A 134 1.53 -9.00 -9.45
C CYS A 134 1.72 -10.28 -8.63
N GLU A 135 1.41 -10.21 -7.34
CA GLU A 135 1.52 -11.29 -6.36
C GLU A 135 0.11 -11.75 -5.95
N PRO A 136 -0.20 -13.07 -5.95
CA PRO A 136 -1.53 -13.55 -5.56
C PRO A 136 -1.78 -13.37 -4.06
N VAL A 137 -3.05 -13.29 -3.67
CA VAL A 137 -3.48 -13.15 -2.27
C VAL A 137 -2.94 -14.29 -1.40
N SER A 138 -2.77 -15.50 -1.97
CA SER A 138 -2.27 -16.69 -1.27
C SER A 138 -0.90 -16.49 -0.62
N THR A 139 -0.04 -15.59 -1.13
CA THR A 139 1.25 -15.28 -0.51
C THR A 139 1.11 -14.68 0.89
N SER A 140 -0.03 -14.05 1.19
CA SER A 140 -0.32 -13.52 2.52
C SER A 140 -0.45 -14.62 3.59
N MET A 141 -0.81 -15.85 3.20
CA MET A 141 -0.95 -17.01 4.09
C MET A 141 0.40 -17.52 4.62
N ARG A 142 1.52 -17.15 3.99
CA ARG A 142 2.88 -17.52 4.44
C ARG A 142 3.40 -16.67 5.59
N ARG A 143 2.68 -15.67 6.01
CA ARG A 143 3.11 -14.84 7.14
C ARG A 143 3.18 -15.71 8.40
N PRO A 144 4.34 -15.76 9.09
CA PRO A 144 4.44 -16.52 10.34
C PRO A 144 3.41 -16.00 11.34
N GLY A 145 2.65 -16.91 11.96
CA GLY A 145 1.57 -16.56 12.86
C GLY A 145 2.05 -15.90 14.16
N LEU A 146 3.16 -16.40 14.71
CA LEU A 146 3.76 -15.87 15.93
C LEU A 146 4.89 -14.90 15.59
N ARG A 147 4.58 -13.61 15.56
CA ARG A 147 5.55 -12.54 15.26
C ARG A 147 6.07 -11.81 16.48
N ARG A 148 5.45 -12.04 17.64
CA ARG A 148 5.86 -11.39 18.87
C ARG A 148 7.05 -12.12 19.46
N HIS A 149 8.12 -11.36 19.66
CA HIS A 149 9.29 -11.79 20.40
C HIS A 149 9.31 -11.06 21.73
N TYR A 150 9.87 -11.68 22.75
CA TYR A 150 10.25 -11.00 23.98
C TYR A 150 11.36 -10.00 23.63
N GLN A 151 11.03 -8.72 23.67
CA GLN A 151 11.98 -7.65 23.32
C GLN A 151 11.78 -6.44 24.23
N TYR A 152 12.85 -5.67 24.41
CA TYR A 152 12.86 -4.48 25.25
C TYR A 152 11.89 -3.40 24.75
N GLY A 153 11.95 -3.08 23.48
CA GLY A 153 11.08 -2.08 22.84
C GLY A 153 9.70 -2.61 22.47
N CYS A 154 8.73 -1.72 22.34
CA CYS A 154 7.37 -2.07 21.95
C CYS A 154 7.31 -2.63 20.51
N PRO A 155 6.74 -3.82 20.29
CA PRO A 155 6.60 -4.43 18.95
C PRO A 155 5.39 -3.92 18.16
N HIS A 156 4.52 -3.12 18.77
CA HIS A 156 3.28 -2.67 18.15
C HIS A 156 3.55 -1.69 17.00
N ALA A 157 2.78 -1.78 15.93
CA ALA A 157 2.76 -0.74 14.92
C ALA A 157 2.15 0.53 15.54
N LEU A 158 2.82 1.66 15.36
CA LEU A 158 2.37 2.96 15.87
C LEU A 158 0.97 3.27 15.31
N TYR A 159 0.05 3.71 16.17
CA TYR A 159 -1.37 3.96 15.88
C TYR A 159 -2.16 2.75 15.37
N GLY A 160 -1.58 1.55 15.35
CA GLY A 160 -2.30 0.33 15.01
C GLY A 160 -3.21 -0.15 16.15
N ILE A 161 -4.05 -1.14 15.87
CA ILE A 161 -5.06 -1.69 16.81
C ILE A 161 -4.44 -2.08 18.17
N GLN A 162 -3.22 -2.65 18.15
CA GLN A 162 -2.55 -3.09 19.37
C GLN A 162 -1.86 -1.95 20.13
N CYS A 163 -1.42 -0.92 19.43
CA CYS A 163 -0.88 0.29 20.04
C CYS A 163 -2.00 1.10 20.68
N GLY A 164 -3.10 1.34 19.96
CA GLY A 164 -4.25 2.08 20.47
C GLY A 164 -3.99 3.55 20.83
N ALA A 165 -2.81 4.11 20.49
CA ALA A 165 -2.52 5.51 20.69
C ALA A 165 -3.44 6.39 19.83
N ASN A 166 -3.87 7.53 20.36
CA ASN A 166 -4.75 8.44 19.65
C ASN A 166 -3.99 9.24 18.59
N LYS A 167 -4.15 8.84 17.33
CA LYS A 167 -3.51 9.49 16.18
C LYS A 167 -3.94 10.95 16.04
N ALA A 168 -5.22 11.26 16.21
CA ALA A 168 -5.75 12.61 16.04
C ALA A 168 -5.14 13.59 17.07
N ALA A 169 -4.97 13.14 18.32
CA ALA A 169 -4.33 13.96 19.37
C ALA A 169 -2.81 14.14 19.13
N ALA A 170 -2.21 13.24 18.36
CA ALA A 170 -0.79 13.27 18.03
C ALA A 170 -0.49 13.96 16.68
N THR A 171 -1.50 14.51 16.03
CA THR A 171 -1.40 15.17 14.73
C THR A 171 -1.37 16.67 14.87
N VAL A 172 -0.42 17.33 14.23
CA VAL A 172 -0.32 18.78 14.09
C VAL A 172 -0.45 19.13 12.62
N THR A 173 -1.23 20.16 12.31
CA THR A 173 -1.31 20.73 10.97
C THR A 173 -0.19 21.74 10.80
N ALA A 174 0.58 21.62 9.73
CA ALA A 174 1.70 22.51 9.40
C ALA A 174 1.62 22.96 7.95
N THR A 175 2.17 24.14 7.66
CA THR A 175 2.30 24.66 6.29
C THR A 175 3.69 24.37 5.77
N VAL A 176 3.77 24.02 4.50
CA VAL A 176 5.04 23.76 3.81
C VAL A 176 5.65 25.07 3.34
N ASP A 177 6.86 25.38 3.79
CA ASP A 177 7.65 26.50 3.29
C ASP A 177 8.35 26.15 1.97
N SER A 178 9.12 25.05 1.97
CA SER A 178 9.86 24.62 0.79
C SER A 178 10.05 23.10 0.73
N ILE A 179 10.32 22.59 -0.48
CA ILE A 179 10.50 21.16 -0.74
C ILE A 179 11.74 20.96 -1.61
N SER A 180 12.57 19.98 -1.23
CA SER A 180 13.75 19.59 -1.98
C SER A 180 13.89 18.06 -1.96
N GLY A 181 13.41 17.40 -3.01
CA GLY A 181 13.45 15.94 -3.14
C GLY A 181 12.64 15.22 -2.05
N THR A 182 13.32 14.65 -1.06
CA THR A 182 12.71 13.96 0.09
C THR A 182 12.63 14.83 1.34
N GLU A 183 13.10 16.07 1.26
CA GLU A 183 13.12 17.01 2.37
C GLU A 183 11.98 18.02 2.22
N VAL A 184 11.25 18.25 3.30
CA VAL A 184 10.22 19.27 3.43
C VAL A 184 10.57 20.17 4.59
N THR A 185 10.62 21.47 4.34
CA THR A 185 10.79 22.49 5.38
C THR A 185 9.42 23.07 5.69
N LEU A 186 9.12 23.16 6.97
CA LEU A 186 7.85 23.68 7.48
C LEU A 186 8.04 25.12 7.98
N ASP A 187 6.95 25.86 8.05
CA ASP A 187 6.95 27.20 8.64
C ASP A 187 7.47 27.18 10.07
N ALA A 188 8.21 28.23 10.44
CA ALA A 188 8.76 28.36 11.79
C ALA A 188 7.65 28.31 12.85
N GLY A 189 7.88 27.49 13.89
CA GLY A 189 6.91 27.35 14.99
C GLY A 189 5.72 26.41 14.66
N TRP A 190 5.84 25.55 13.68
CA TRP A 190 4.83 24.56 13.29
C TRP A 190 4.42 23.59 14.40
N THR A 191 5.25 23.44 15.40
CA THR A 191 4.97 22.57 16.58
C THR A 191 5.28 23.32 17.89
N ALA A 192 4.48 23.03 18.92
CA ALA A 192 4.69 23.52 20.27
C ALA A 192 5.61 22.63 21.13
N ILE A 193 5.94 21.44 20.66
CA ILE A 193 6.77 20.46 21.33
C ILE A 193 8.10 20.27 20.58
N ASP A 194 9.04 19.57 21.23
CA ASP A 194 10.32 19.26 20.59
C ASP A 194 10.12 18.51 19.27
N ALA A 195 10.57 19.11 18.16
CA ALA A 195 10.46 18.57 16.82
C ALA A 195 11.09 17.16 16.68
N SER A 196 12.10 16.82 17.51
CA SER A 196 12.71 15.49 17.52
C SER A 196 11.72 14.37 17.84
N LYS A 197 10.59 14.67 18.51
CA LYS A 197 9.52 13.71 18.81
C LYS A 197 8.73 13.23 17.59
N TYR A 198 8.88 13.89 16.46
CA TYR A 198 8.28 13.47 15.19
C TYR A 198 9.15 12.46 14.42
N LEU A 199 10.37 12.19 14.88
CA LEU A 199 11.22 11.13 14.30
C LEU A 199 10.54 9.76 14.41
N GLY A 200 10.45 9.05 13.28
CA GLY A 200 9.71 7.78 13.19
C GLY A 200 8.19 7.93 13.12
N GLY A 201 7.70 9.18 13.06
CA GLY A 201 6.32 9.51 12.75
C GLY A 201 6.06 9.52 11.25
N MET A 202 5.00 10.20 10.85
CA MET A 202 4.59 10.27 9.45
C MET A 202 4.05 11.65 9.10
N ILE A 203 4.11 11.99 7.84
CA ILE A 203 3.37 13.09 7.24
C ILE A 203 2.25 12.53 6.37
N GLU A 204 1.10 13.20 6.38
CA GLU A 204 -0.05 12.90 5.54
C GLU A 204 -0.48 14.18 4.83
N TYR A 205 -0.74 14.06 3.55
CA TYR A 205 -1.23 15.17 2.72
C TYR A 205 -2.05 14.60 1.56
N GLU A 206 -2.89 15.43 0.98
CA GLU A 206 -3.69 15.10 -0.18
C GLU A 206 -2.91 15.44 -1.46
N ASN A 207 -2.87 14.51 -2.40
CA ASN A 207 -2.26 14.71 -3.71
C ASN A 207 -3.20 15.46 -4.67
N ALA A 208 -2.78 15.69 -5.92
CA ALA A 208 -3.59 16.39 -6.91
C ALA A 208 -4.88 15.63 -7.31
N GLU A 209 -4.90 14.32 -7.14
CA GLU A 209 -6.07 13.46 -7.39
C GLU A 209 -7.04 13.36 -6.20
N GLY A 210 -6.75 14.02 -5.08
CA GLY A 210 -7.57 13.95 -3.86
C GLY A 210 -7.29 12.74 -2.97
N GLU A 211 -6.20 12.02 -3.22
CA GLU A 211 -5.82 10.85 -2.46
C GLU A 211 -4.83 11.18 -1.34
N ILE A 212 -4.94 10.47 -0.21
CA ILE A 212 -4.05 10.67 0.93
C ILE A 212 -2.73 9.94 0.69
N GLU A 213 -1.65 10.71 0.57
CA GLU A 213 -0.28 10.23 0.56
C GLU A 213 0.32 10.22 1.97
N ILE A 214 1.04 9.15 2.29
CA ILE A 214 1.67 8.95 3.60
C ILE A 214 3.16 8.71 3.40
N ARG A 215 4.01 9.45 4.15
CA ARG A 215 5.46 9.24 4.17
C ARG A 215 5.97 9.22 5.60
N SER A 216 6.86 8.27 5.89
CA SER A 216 7.51 8.20 7.20
C SER A 216 8.60 9.26 7.33
N ILE A 217 8.74 9.83 8.53
CA ILE A 217 9.78 10.81 8.87
C ILE A 217 11.02 10.03 9.32
N LEU A 218 12.09 10.14 8.56
CA LEU A 218 13.37 9.46 8.84
C LEU A 218 14.35 10.32 9.62
N ARG A 219 14.26 11.63 9.49
CA ARG A 219 15.12 12.60 10.17
C ARG A 219 14.39 13.91 10.40
N VAL A 220 14.71 14.57 11.48
CA VAL A 220 14.22 15.91 11.82
C VAL A 220 15.43 16.79 12.11
N THR A 221 15.51 17.96 11.47
CA THR A 221 16.60 18.93 11.67
C THR A 221 16.00 20.34 11.68
N GLY A 222 15.76 20.88 12.86
CA GLY A 222 15.00 22.12 13.03
C GLY A 222 13.59 21.97 12.44
N ASP A 223 13.22 22.83 11.50
CA ASP A 223 11.93 22.80 10.83
C ASP A 223 11.92 21.93 9.55
N THR A 224 13.06 21.27 9.23
CA THR A 224 13.18 20.40 8.06
C THR A 224 12.99 18.93 8.43
N LEU A 225 12.06 18.26 7.76
CA LEU A 225 11.75 16.85 7.87
C LEU A 225 12.30 16.11 6.63
N THR A 226 13.09 15.06 6.83
CA THR A 226 13.51 14.14 5.75
C THR A 226 12.58 12.94 5.74
N CYS A 227 11.92 12.69 4.62
CA CYS A 227 10.91 11.66 4.45
C CYS A 227 11.45 10.40 3.77
N SER A 228 10.73 9.29 3.90
CA SER A 228 11.10 7.99 3.32
C SER A 228 11.03 7.92 1.79
N GLY A 229 10.50 8.93 1.14
CA GLY A 229 10.39 9.03 -0.32
C GLY A 229 10.01 10.42 -0.76
N ILE A 230 10.03 10.64 -2.07
CA ILE A 230 9.63 11.90 -2.71
C ILE A 230 8.15 12.17 -2.40
N LEU A 231 7.82 13.42 -2.23
CA LEU A 231 6.48 13.92 -1.92
C LEU A 231 5.79 14.29 -3.23
N ARG A 232 4.86 13.42 -3.68
CA ARG A 232 4.14 13.62 -4.93
C ARG A 232 3.21 14.83 -4.81
N ASP A 233 3.23 15.70 -5.82
CA ASP A 233 2.32 16.84 -6.00
C ASP A 233 2.22 17.78 -4.79
N LEU A 234 3.10 17.65 -3.81
CA LEU A 234 3.19 18.56 -2.69
C LEU A 234 3.86 19.86 -3.16
N ALA A 235 3.20 20.99 -2.93
CA ALA A 235 3.69 22.31 -3.30
C ALA A 235 3.99 23.17 -2.06
N PRO A 236 4.82 24.21 -2.17
CA PRO A 236 4.94 25.23 -1.14
C PRO A 236 3.58 25.85 -0.80
N ALA A 237 3.40 26.29 0.42
CA ALA A 237 2.16 26.79 1.02
C ALA A 237 1.02 25.76 1.16
N ALA A 238 1.26 24.47 0.82
CA ALA A 238 0.30 23.40 1.09
C ALA A 238 0.21 23.10 2.61
N SER A 239 -1.00 22.74 3.05
CA SER A 239 -1.23 22.30 4.41
C SER A 239 -1.04 20.79 4.51
N ILE A 240 -0.25 20.33 5.47
CA ILE A 240 0.01 18.91 5.71
C ILE A 240 -0.25 18.54 7.17
N SER A 241 -0.55 17.28 7.41
CA SER A 241 -0.64 16.71 8.74
C SER A 241 0.69 16.07 9.12
N VAL A 242 1.29 16.52 10.21
CA VAL A 242 2.52 15.95 10.77
C VAL A 242 2.17 15.21 12.05
N ILE A 243 2.51 13.93 12.12
CA ILE A 243 2.07 13.02 13.16
C ILE A 243 3.27 12.55 13.96
N LEU A 244 3.15 12.61 15.28
CA LEU A 244 4.19 12.24 16.23
C LEU A 244 4.75 10.85 15.98
N GLY A 245 6.06 10.72 16.13
CA GLY A 245 6.77 9.46 16.13
C GLY A 245 6.74 8.75 17.49
N CYS A 246 7.39 7.60 17.55
CA CYS A 246 7.57 6.84 18.77
C CYS A 246 8.92 6.12 18.75
N SER A 247 9.73 6.31 19.79
CA SER A 247 11.00 5.59 19.96
C SER A 247 10.81 4.11 20.34
N ARG A 248 9.57 3.68 20.55
CA ARG A 248 9.18 2.35 21.05
C ARG A 248 9.68 2.08 22.48
N GLN A 249 10.13 3.11 23.19
CA GLN A 249 10.51 3.03 24.58
C GLN A 249 9.32 3.32 25.49
N LEU A 250 9.39 2.82 26.73
CA LEU A 250 8.33 3.00 27.72
C LEU A 250 8.05 4.48 28.01
N GLY A 251 9.10 5.31 28.09
CA GLY A 251 8.98 6.75 28.35
C GLY A 251 8.17 7.47 27.26
N ASP A 252 8.46 7.26 25.97
CA ASP A 252 7.68 7.91 24.90
C ASP A 252 6.22 7.44 24.90
N CYS A 253 5.99 6.15 25.21
CA CYS A 253 4.63 5.63 25.30
C CYS A 253 3.84 6.29 26.43
N ALA A 254 4.49 6.55 27.58
CA ALA A 254 3.89 7.21 28.74
C ALA A 254 3.73 8.72 28.53
N ASP A 255 4.84 9.41 28.22
CA ASP A 255 4.93 10.86 28.33
C ASP A 255 4.47 11.59 27.07
N VAL A 256 4.70 10.99 25.88
CA VAL A 256 4.33 11.59 24.59
C VAL A 256 2.94 11.15 24.13
N HIS A 257 2.64 9.86 24.28
CA HIS A 257 1.38 9.29 23.77
C HIS A 257 0.33 9.04 24.85
N ASN A 258 0.65 9.20 26.15
CA ASN A 258 -0.21 8.89 27.30
C ASN A 258 -0.88 7.50 27.15
N ASN A 259 -0.10 6.51 26.73
CA ASN A 259 -0.61 5.20 26.29
C ASN A 259 0.12 4.00 26.92
N ILE A 260 0.64 4.19 28.11
CA ILE A 260 1.45 3.18 28.84
C ILE A 260 0.72 1.84 29.02
N VAL A 261 -0.61 1.86 29.13
CA VAL A 261 -1.44 0.67 29.31
C VAL A 261 -1.32 -0.31 28.15
N ASN A 262 -1.11 0.20 26.94
CA ASN A 262 -0.97 -0.59 25.71
C ASN A 262 0.51 -0.83 25.32
N TYR A 263 1.45 -0.53 26.23
CA TYR A 263 2.86 -0.79 25.97
C TYR A 263 3.13 -2.29 25.84
N GLY A 264 3.61 -2.74 24.69
CA GLY A 264 3.84 -4.16 24.41
C GLY A 264 5.29 -4.63 24.62
N GLY A 265 6.21 -3.75 25.00
CA GLY A 265 7.61 -4.10 25.26
C GLY A 265 7.81 -4.66 26.66
N GLN A 266 9.00 -5.20 26.90
CA GLN A 266 9.39 -5.80 28.18
C GLN A 266 10.64 -5.08 28.71
N PRO A 267 10.50 -3.89 29.35
CA PRO A 267 11.63 -3.05 29.72
C PRO A 267 12.53 -3.66 30.81
N TRP A 268 12.06 -4.72 31.45
CA TRP A 268 12.78 -5.39 32.55
C TRP A 268 13.49 -6.68 32.09
N ILE A 269 13.53 -6.96 30.77
CA ILE A 269 14.32 -8.08 30.26
C ILE A 269 15.80 -7.83 30.54
N PRO A 270 16.54 -8.81 31.10
CA PRO A 270 17.98 -8.72 31.28
C PRO A 270 18.68 -8.49 29.93
N LEU A 271 19.49 -7.46 29.81
CA LEU A 271 20.28 -7.17 28.59
C LEU A 271 21.41 -8.17 28.36
N LYS A 272 21.80 -8.90 29.41
CA LYS A 272 22.77 -9.99 29.34
C LYS A 272 22.07 -11.31 29.61
N ASN A 273 22.49 -12.36 28.93
CA ASN A 273 21.99 -13.71 29.19
C ASN A 273 22.30 -14.11 30.67
N PRO A 274 21.28 -14.28 31.53
CA PRO A 274 21.53 -14.60 32.95
C PRO A 274 22.16 -15.99 33.14
N ILE A 275 22.11 -16.85 32.13
CA ILE A 275 22.70 -18.22 32.18
C ILE A 275 24.02 -18.27 31.39
N GLY A 276 24.55 -17.14 30.96
CA GLY A 276 25.80 -17.08 30.20
C GLY A 276 27.03 -17.33 31.08
N PHE A 277 28.06 -17.96 30.51
CA PHE A 277 29.30 -18.33 31.17
C PHE A 277 30.08 -17.18 31.86
N TYR A 278 29.79 -15.95 31.48
CA TYR A 278 30.44 -14.74 32.05
C TYR A 278 29.62 -14.04 33.12
N ASN A 279 28.50 -14.60 33.53
CA ASN A 279 27.74 -14.04 34.67
C ASN A 279 28.22 -14.64 35.98
N ASN A 280 29.27 -14.06 36.57
CA ASN A 280 29.66 -14.34 37.95
C ASN A 280 28.71 -13.58 38.88
N TYR A 281 27.86 -14.31 39.56
CA TYR A 281 26.95 -13.79 40.61
C TYR A 281 27.59 -13.76 42.00
N TYR A 282 28.94 -13.82 42.10
CA TYR A 282 29.69 -13.81 43.35
C TYR A 282 30.78 -12.73 43.32
#